data_ef3afdba875947302f7d61168c7cfa97
#
_entry.id   ef3afdba875947302f7d61168c7cfa97
#
_cell.length_a   1.000
_cell.length_b   1.000
_cell.length_c   1.000
_cell.angle_alpha   90.00
_cell.angle_beta   90.00
_cell.angle_gamma   90.00
#
_symmetry.space_group_name_H-M   'P 1'
#
loop_
_entity.id
_entity.type
_entity.pdbx_description
1 polymer ?
#
loop_
_entity_poly.entity_id
_entity_poly.type
_entity_poly.pdbx_seq_one_letter_code
_entity_poly.pdbx_strand_id
1 'polypeptide(L)'
;MIFVVFQHILTFALPDIPESWIASFIKTFRMPLFFFISGFVSYKAVFEWNLINFGKIQLKKIRGQLLPTFVMFFLFVTLHDQQYEKWIFDWAHAGYWFTIVSFEIFLTYCIISMFCRKIKNQNILLLIFVLSAIGISCVWQNIGHFCRTKTMQLFSVGCYVKYYIYFIAGIIVRCKMDTFHKLIENKYVTLLLFVLAIILPYIFPKYNMTIIILSRLCCIYSVFYFFREFFETNNKFSLGLSTIGRHTLEIYFLHYFLLFRMPHIQSIFNSLLNDKCFYGPSAEWFVELVIVCVVSVFLCFACIGIKKIISAFPIISELCFGPQKK
;
A
#
# COMPACT_ATOMS: atom_id res chain seq x y z
N MET A 1 -3.52 1.35 6.12
CA MET A 1 -4.83 1.20 5.45
C MET A 1 -5.63 2.50 5.42
N ILE A 2 -5.69 3.26 6.51
CA ILE A 2 -6.43 4.54 6.58
C ILE A 2 -6.11 5.47 5.39
N PHE A 3 -4.83 5.71 5.06
CA PHE A 3 -4.44 6.56 3.93
C PHE A 3 -4.91 6.07 2.55
N VAL A 4 -5.14 4.76 2.38
CA VAL A 4 -5.72 4.22 1.14
C VAL A 4 -7.20 4.54 1.07
N VAL A 5 -7.92 4.26 2.15
CA VAL A 5 -9.36 4.56 2.24
C VAL A 5 -9.60 6.07 2.13
N PHE A 6 -8.77 6.89 2.79
CA PHE A 6 -8.77 8.36 2.69
C PHE A 6 -8.79 8.84 1.24
N GLN A 7 -7.84 8.38 0.44
CA GLN A 7 -7.76 8.79 -0.97
C GLN A 7 -8.95 8.30 -1.80
N HIS A 8 -9.43 7.08 -1.51
CA HIS A 8 -10.58 6.55 -2.24
C HIS A 8 -11.88 7.27 -1.87
N ILE A 9 -12.02 7.75 -0.63
CA ILE A 9 -13.13 8.62 -0.25
C ILE A 9 -13.11 9.90 -1.08
N LEU A 10 -11.99 10.59 -1.18
CA LEU A 10 -11.86 11.80 -2.00
C LEU A 10 -12.18 11.52 -3.47
N THR A 11 -11.69 10.39 -4.00
CA THR A 11 -11.87 10.09 -5.43
C THR A 11 -13.30 9.67 -5.78
N PHE A 12 -13.97 8.89 -4.92
CA PHE A 12 -15.23 8.22 -5.27
C PHE A 12 -16.43 8.72 -4.46
N ALA A 13 -16.24 9.05 -3.18
CA ALA A 13 -17.34 9.45 -2.31
C ALA A 13 -17.53 10.97 -2.28
N LEU A 14 -16.47 11.74 -2.47
CA LEU A 14 -16.44 13.20 -2.41
C LEU A 14 -15.74 13.81 -3.65
N PRO A 15 -16.17 13.47 -4.89
CA PRO A 15 -15.43 13.84 -6.11
C PRO A 15 -15.42 15.35 -6.40
N ASP A 16 -16.33 16.13 -5.81
CA ASP A 16 -16.42 17.57 -6.03
C ASP A 16 -15.55 18.39 -5.07
N ILE A 17 -14.82 17.72 -4.15
CA ILE A 17 -13.84 18.38 -3.27
C ILE A 17 -12.50 18.46 -4.01
N PRO A 18 -11.90 19.66 -4.17
CA PRO A 18 -10.59 19.80 -4.77
C PRO A 18 -9.52 19.10 -3.91
N GLU A 19 -8.61 18.37 -4.55
CA GLU A 19 -7.55 17.65 -3.86
C GLU A 19 -6.56 18.64 -3.22
N SER A 20 -6.48 18.66 -1.89
CA SER A 20 -5.54 19.50 -1.16
C SER A 20 -4.09 19.07 -1.35
N TRP A 21 -3.14 19.94 -0.96
CA TRP A 21 -1.72 19.59 -1.00
C TRP A 21 -1.40 18.38 -0.09
N ILE A 22 -2.11 18.21 1.04
CA ILE A 22 -1.88 17.10 1.95
C ILE A 22 -2.40 15.78 1.38
N ALA A 23 -3.54 15.80 0.69
CA ALA A 23 -4.04 14.64 -0.03
C ALA A 23 -3.08 14.22 -1.14
N SER A 24 -2.58 15.18 -1.91
CA SER A 24 -1.54 14.96 -2.92
C SER A 24 -0.24 14.41 -2.30
N PHE A 25 0.18 14.90 -1.14
CA PHE A 25 1.33 14.36 -0.41
C PHE A 25 1.10 12.91 0.04
N ILE A 26 -0.03 12.60 0.66
CA ILE A 26 -0.41 11.23 1.06
C ILE A 26 -0.40 10.29 -0.14
N LYS A 27 -0.90 10.73 -1.28
CA LYS A 27 -0.94 9.96 -2.54
C LYS A 27 0.46 9.56 -3.02
N THR A 28 1.49 10.37 -2.76
CA THR A 28 2.86 10.08 -3.22
C THR A 28 3.49 8.89 -2.51
N PHE A 29 3.27 8.71 -1.21
CA PHE A 29 3.98 7.71 -0.42
C PHE A 29 3.13 6.52 0.06
N ARG A 30 1.79 6.61 0.07
CA ARG A 30 0.92 5.56 0.61
C ARG A 30 1.16 4.18 0.01
N MET A 31 1.24 4.08 -1.33
CA MET A 31 1.48 2.80 -2.00
C MET A 31 2.94 2.33 -1.85
N PRO A 32 3.97 3.19 -2.03
CA PRO A 32 5.34 2.85 -1.65
C PRO A 32 5.48 2.29 -0.23
N LEU A 33 4.81 2.90 0.76
CA LEU A 33 4.79 2.43 2.14
C LEU A 33 4.18 1.02 2.27
N PHE A 34 3.10 0.73 1.54
CA PHE A 34 2.49 -0.60 1.55
C PHE A 34 3.43 -1.68 1.02
N PHE A 35 4.10 -1.44 -0.11
CA PHE A 35 5.07 -2.38 -0.66
C PHE A 35 6.30 -2.52 0.24
N PHE A 36 6.76 -1.44 0.87
CA PHE A 36 7.82 -1.48 1.87
C PHE A 36 7.44 -2.39 3.05
N ILE A 37 6.26 -2.19 3.65
CA ILE A 37 5.76 -3.03 4.75
C ILE A 37 5.62 -4.49 4.28
N SER A 38 5.12 -4.73 3.07
CA SER A 38 5.01 -6.07 2.50
C SER A 38 6.37 -6.76 2.39
N GLY A 39 7.41 -6.05 1.95
CA GLY A 39 8.78 -6.54 1.93
C GLY A 39 9.33 -6.82 3.33
N PHE A 40 9.13 -5.87 4.24
CA PHE A 40 9.57 -5.99 5.64
C PHE A 40 9.01 -7.23 6.33
N VAL A 41 7.73 -7.52 6.15
CA VAL A 41 7.06 -8.70 6.74
C VAL A 41 7.40 -9.99 5.99
N SER A 42 7.75 -9.90 4.72
CA SER A 42 8.06 -11.08 3.88
C SER A 42 9.44 -11.67 4.14
N TYR A 43 10.38 -10.89 4.68
CA TYR A 43 11.71 -11.38 4.99
C TYR A 43 11.70 -12.42 6.12
N LYS A 44 12.39 -13.55 5.89
CA LYS A 44 12.55 -14.62 6.87
C LYS A 44 14.02 -14.96 6.99
N ALA A 45 14.63 -14.63 8.12
CA ALA A 45 16.05 -14.85 8.40
C ALA A 45 16.45 -16.34 8.36
N VAL A 46 15.58 -17.21 8.87
CA VAL A 46 15.82 -18.66 8.96
C VAL A 46 14.75 -19.37 8.13
N PHE A 47 14.96 -19.44 6.83
CA PHE A 47 14.07 -20.15 5.93
C PHE A 47 14.86 -20.99 4.93
N GLU A 48 14.59 -22.28 4.93
CA GLU A 48 15.20 -23.20 3.97
C GLU A 48 14.53 -23.11 2.61
N TRP A 49 15.23 -22.53 1.64
CA TRP A 49 14.77 -22.40 0.27
C TRP A 49 14.97 -23.73 -0.49
N ASN A 50 13.91 -24.53 -0.55
CA ASN A 50 13.80 -25.71 -1.38
C ASN A 50 12.46 -25.71 -2.15
N LEU A 51 12.31 -26.55 -3.17
CA LEU A 51 11.13 -26.60 -4.03
C LEU A 51 9.85 -26.86 -3.24
N ILE A 52 9.89 -27.71 -2.23
CA ILE A 52 8.72 -28.07 -1.41
C ILE A 52 8.27 -26.85 -0.59
N ASN A 53 9.19 -26.17 0.07
CA ASN A 53 8.89 -25.01 0.88
C ASN A 53 8.47 -23.81 0.03
N PHE A 54 9.11 -23.64 -1.16
CA PHE A 54 8.68 -22.66 -2.16
C PHE A 54 7.21 -22.90 -2.56
N GLY A 55 6.85 -24.13 -2.96
CA GLY A 55 5.48 -24.47 -3.34
C GLY A 55 4.48 -24.24 -2.21
N LYS A 56 4.80 -24.63 -0.98
CA LYS A 56 3.95 -24.39 0.20
C LYS A 56 3.68 -22.91 0.45
N ILE A 57 4.71 -22.06 0.31
CA ILE A 57 4.56 -20.61 0.50
C ILE A 57 3.71 -20.00 -0.62
N GLN A 58 3.96 -20.38 -1.89
CA GLN A 58 3.17 -19.88 -3.01
C GLN A 58 1.71 -20.29 -2.88
N LEU A 59 1.43 -21.56 -2.57
CA LEU A 59 0.07 -22.05 -2.36
C LEU A 59 -0.66 -21.30 -1.23
N LYS A 60 0.05 -21.02 -0.12
CA LYS A 60 -0.50 -20.22 0.97
C LYS A 60 -0.84 -18.80 0.53
N LYS A 61 0.02 -18.16 -0.29
CA LYS A 61 -0.23 -16.81 -0.83
C LYS A 61 -1.36 -16.81 -1.84
N ILE A 62 -1.43 -17.82 -2.71
CA ILE A 62 -2.54 -17.97 -3.67
C ILE A 62 -3.88 -18.09 -2.93
N ARG A 63 -3.97 -19.00 -1.97
CA ARG A 63 -5.21 -19.20 -1.21
C ARG A 63 -5.59 -18.02 -0.31
N GLY A 64 -4.59 -17.36 0.28
CA GLY A 64 -4.83 -16.26 1.24
C GLY A 64 -4.91 -14.86 0.62
N GLN A 65 -4.52 -14.70 -0.64
CA GLN A 65 -4.46 -13.38 -1.27
C GLN A 65 -5.06 -13.38 -2.68
N LEU A 66 -4.56 -14.20 -3.62
CA LEU A 66 -5.02 -14.17 -5.01
C LEU A 66 -6.46 -14.67 -5.16
N LEU A 67 -6.80 -15.82 -4.57
CA LEU A 67 -8.15 -16.36 -4.66
C LEU A 67 -9.20 -15.36 -4.13
N PRO A 68 -9.05 -14.80 -2.91
CA PRO A 68 -9.94 -13.74 -2.45
C PRO A 68 -9.97 -12.52 -3.37
N THR A 69 -8.83 -12.13 -3.93
CA THR A 69 -8.78 -10.99 -4.89
C THR A 69 -9.70 -11.25 -6.09
N PHE A 70 -9.59 -12.41 -6.71
CA PHE A 70 -10.44 -12.75 -7.86
C PHE A 70 -11.92 -12.84 -7.47
N VAL A 71 -12.23 -13.48 -6.34
CA VAL A 71 -13.62 -13.57 -5.85
C VAL A 71 -14.22 -12.17 -5.65
N MET A 72 -13.49 -11.28 -4.95
CA MET A 72 -13.98 -9.94 -4.66
C MET A 72 -14.01 -9.05 -5.91
N PHE A 73 -13.05 -9.21 -6.82
CA PHE A 73 -13.05 -8.53 -8.12
C PHE A 73 -14.28 -8.90 -8.94
N PHE A 74 -14.55 -10.20 -9.14
CA PHE A 74 -15.70 -10.64 -9.91
C PHE A 74 -17.01 -10.23 -9.24
N LEU A 75 -17.10 -10.33 -7.92
CA LEU A 75 -18.28 -9.88 -7.18
C LEU A 75 -18.51 -8.36 -7.38
N PHE A 76 -17.45 -7.56 -7.26
CA PHE A 76 -17.54 -6.11 -7.46
C PHE A 76 -17.99 -5.74 -8.88
N VAL A 77 -17.36 -6.33 -9.90
CA VAL A 77 -17.70 -6.06 -11.31
C VAL A 77 -19.13 -6.52 -11.63
N THR A 78 -19.57 -7.67 -11.10
CA THR A 78 -20.95 -8.17 -11.29
C THR A 78 -21.98 -7.19 -10.74
N LEU A 79 -21.70 -6.60 -9.58
CA LEU A 79 -22.65 -5.71 -8.91
C LEU A 79 -22.69 -4.28 -9.51
N HIS A 80 -21.59 -3.82 -10.15
CA HIS A 80 -21.47 -2.42 -10.56
C HIS A 80 -21.59 -2.19 -12.06
N ASP A 81 -20.97 -3.00 -12.91
CA ASP A 81 -20.83 -2.64 -14.33
C ASP A 81 -21.01 -3.81 -15.32
N GLN A 82 -20.77 -5.02 -14.88
CA GLN A 82 -20.79 -6.26 -15.70
C GLN A 82 -19.88 -6.24 -16.96
N GLN A 83 -19.01 -5.24 -17.10
CA GLN A 83 -18.06 -5.10 -18.20
C GLN A 83 -16.73 -5.77 -17.86
N TYR A 84 -16.71 -7.11 -17.75
CA TYR A 84 -15.54 -7.87 -17.27
C TYR A 84 -14.30 -7.64 -18.13
N GLU A 85 -14.42 -7.63 -19.47
CA GLU A 85 -13.27 -7.45 -20.36
C GLU A 85 -12.57 -6.10 -20.11
N LYS A 86 -13.33 -5.03 -19.95
CA LYS A 86 -12.81 -3.70 -19.64
C LYS A 86 -11.97 -3.71 -18.38
N TRP A 87 -12.47 -4.32 -17.29
CA TRP A 87 -11.80 -4.31 -16.00
C TRP A 87 -10.66 -5.33 -15.88
N ILE A 88 -10.73 -6.46 -16.59
CA ILE A 88 -9.64 -7.46 -16.63
C ILE A 88 -8.41 -6.88 -17.33
N PHE A 89 -8.60 -6.13 -18.42
CA PHE A 89 -7.51 -5.53 -19.18
C PHE A 89 -7.23 -4.06 -18.81
N ASP A 90 -7.79 -3.57 -17.73
CA ASP A 90 -7.36 -2.32 -17.09
C ASP A 90 -6.31 -2.61 -16.01
N TRP A 91 -5.20 -1.87 -16.02
CA TRP A 91 -4.11 -2.02 -15.05
C TRP A 91 -4.55 -1.87 -13.58
N ALA A 92 -5.65 -1.18 -13.32
CA ALA A 92 -6.18 -0.94 -11.99
C ALA A 92 -7.10 -2.07 -11.49
N HIS A 93 -7.60 -2.96 -12.38
CA HIS A 93 -8.48 -4.07 -12.05
C HIS A 93 -9.59 -3.67 -11.07
N ALA A 94 -10.36 -2.62 -11.39
CA ALA A 94 -11.36 -2.05 -10.49
C ALA A 94 -10.82 -1.73 -9.07
N GLY A 95 -9.53 -1.46 -8.94
CA GLY A 95 -8.86 -1.18 -7.67
C GLY A 95 -8.15 -2.38 -7.02
N TYR A 96 -8.35 -3.59 -7.52
CA TYR A 96 -7.76 -4.82 -6.94
C TYR A 96 -6.33 -5.14 -7.42
N TRP A 97 -5.69 -4.26 -8.19
CA TRP A 97 -4.34 -4.41 -8.73
C TRP A 97 -3.24 -4.64 -7.67
N PHE A 98 -3.37 -4.05 -6.48
CA PHE A 98 -2.33 -4.08 -5.45
C PHE A 98 -2.01 -5.50 -4.98
N THR A 99 -3.00 -6.35 -4.80
CA THR A 99 -2.82 -7.72 -4.35
C THR A 99 -2.17 -8.59 -5.42
N ILE A 100 -2.50 -8.37 -6.69
CA ILE A 100 -1.89 -9.04 -7.84
C ILE A 100 -0.40 -8.68 -7.90
N VAL A 101 -0.08 -7.39 -7.95
CA VAL A 101 1.30 -6.89 -8.00
C VAL A 101 2.10 -7.29 -6.76
N SER A 102 1.48 -7.25 -5.58
CA SER A 102 2.14 -7.70 -4.34
C SER A 102 2.50 -9.19 -4.38
N PHE A 103 1.66 -10.03 -5.00
CA PHE A 103 1.97 -11.44 -5.23
C PHE A 103 3.11 -11.62 -6.23
N GLU A 104 3.09 -10.91 -7.36
CA GLU A 104 4.14 -10.98 -8.40
C GLU A 104 5.51 -10.56 -7.84
N ILE A 105 5.57 -9.46 -7.09
CA ILE A 105 6.78 -8.98 -6.42
C ILE A 105 7.27 -10.02 -5.41
N PHE A 106 6.39 -10.59 -4.61
CA PHE A 106 6.72 -11.63 -3.66
C PHE A 106 7.20 -12.92 -4.35
N LEU A 107 6.60 -13.30 -5.45
CA LEU A 107 7.03 -14.45 -6.27
C LEU A 107 8.45 -14.23 -6.79
N THR A 108 8.76 -13.06 -7.34
CA THR A 108 10.10 -12.69 -7.80
C THR A 108 11.12 -12.75 -6.68
N TYR A 109 10.79 -12.22 -5.49
CA TYR A 109 11.64 -12.34 -4.31
C TYR A 109 11.92 -13.80 -3.94
N CYS A 110 10.90 -14.66 -3.95
CA CYS A 110 11.06 -16.08 -3.64
C CYS A 110 11.92 -16.80 -4.70
N ILE A 111 11.75 -16.47 -5.98
CA ILE A 111 12.54 -17.02 -7.09
C ILE A 111 14.01 -16.66 -6.91
N ILE A 112 14.34 -15.38 -6.71
CA ILE A 112 15.73 -14.94 -6.48
C ILE A 112 16.31 -15.62 -5.24
N SER A 113 15.56 -15.68 -4.13
CA SER A 113 16.00 -16.35 -2.90
C SER A 113 16.28 -17.84 -3.10
N MET A 114 15.49 -18.52 -3.93
CA MET A 114 15.68 -19.92 -4.24
C MET A 114 16.93 -20.17 -5.10
N PHE A 115 17.19 -19.33 -6.11
CA PHE A 115 18.40 -19.39 -6.91
C PHE A 115 19.65 -19.07 -6.07
N CYS A 116 19.53 -18.11 -5.16
CA CYS A 116 20.60 -17.67 -4.28
C CYS A 116 20.75 -18.52 -3.01
N ARG A 117 20.07 -19.65 -2.88
CA ARG A 117 20.04 -20.47 -1.64
C ARG A 117 21.40 -20.96 -1.16
N LYS A 118 22.39 -21.09 -2.05
CA LYS A 118 23.79 -21.50 -1.73
C LYS A 118 24.63 -20.35 -1.19
N ILE A 119 24.19 -19.10 -1.33
CA ILE A 119 24.92 -17.92 -0.89
C ILE A 119 24.69 -17.74 0.61
N LYS A 120 25.73 -18.06 1.41
CA LYS A 120 25.68 -17.90 2.88
C LYS A 120 25.91 -16.44 3.31
N ASN A 121 26.63 -15.65 2.50
CA ASN A 121 26.92 -14.26 2.83
C ASN A 121 25.69 -13.38 2.60
N GLN A 122 25.13 -12.92 3.70
CA GLN A 122 23.93 -12.06 3.70
C GLN A 122 24.12 -10.75 2.92
N ASN A 123 25.32 -10.15 2.97
CA ASN A 123 25.59 -8.90 2.26
C ASN A 123 25.60 -9.12 0.74
N ILE A 124 26.11 -10.25 0.25
CA ILE A 124 26.06 -10.60 -1.18
C ILE A 124 24.61 -10.81 -1.62
N LEU A 125 23.82 -11.50 -0.81
CA LEU A 125 22.40 -11.69 -1.10
C LEU A 125 21.65 -10.36 -1.17
N LEU A 126 21.90 -9.45 -0.23
CA LEU A 126 21.30 -8.11 -0.26
C LEU A 126 21.75 -7.30 -1.49
N LEU A 127 23.02 -7.41 -1.88
CA LEU A 127 23.52 -6.76 -3.09
C LEU A 127 22.77 -7.27 -4.34
N ILE A 128 22.52 -8.57 -4.45
CA ILE A 128 21.74 -9.15 -5.56
C ILE A 128 20.32 -8.56 -5.58
N PHE A 129 19.65 -8.44 -4.42
CA PHE A 129 18.34 -7.81 -4.35
C PHE A 129 18.38 -6.34 -4.76
N VAL A 130 19.37 -5.57 -4.34
CA VAL A 130 19.55 -4.18 -4.75
C VAL A 130 19.77 -4.07 -6.26
N LEU A 131 20.66 -4.88 -6.82
CA LEU A 131 20.91 -4.90 -8.27
C LEU A 131 19.68 -5.30 -9.06
N SER A 132 18.88 -6.26 -8.59
CA SER A 132 17.62 -6.62 -9.23
C SER A 132 16.61 -5.46 -9.18
N ALA A 133 16.55 -4.72 -8.07
CA ALA A 133 15.66 -3.57 -7.95
C ALA A 133 16.07 -2.41 -8.86
N ILE A 134 17.37 -2.13 -8.95
CA ILE A 134 17.90 -1.12 -9.88
C ILE A 134 17.63 -1.54 -11.33
N GLY A 135 17.93 -2.79 -11.69
CA GLY A 135 17.71 -3.31 -13.04
C GLY A 135 16.23 -3.21 -13.46
N ILE A 136 15.31 -3.64 -12.61
CA ILE A 136 13.87 -3.52 -12.87
C ILE A 136 13.44 -2.05 -12.97
N SER A 137 13.97 -1.15 -12.13
CA SER A 137 13.66 0.29 -12.18
C SER A 137 14.20 0.96 -13.46
N CYS A 138 15.37 0.55 -13.94
CA CYS A 138 15.93 1.02 -15.22
C CYS A 138 15.09 0.57 -16.41
N VAL A 139 14.54 -0.65 -16.35
CA VAL A 139 13.61 -1.15 -17.36
C VAL A 139 12.35 -0.27 -17.46
N TRP A 140 11.87 0.26 -16.34
CA TRP A 140 10.72 1.18 -16.32
C TRP A 140 10.90 2.42 -17.21
N GLN A 141 12.09 3.00 -17.23
CA GLN A 141 12.37 4.21 -18.02
C GLN A 141 12.21 3.95 -19.52
N ASN A 142 12.41 2.69 -19.94
CA ASN A 142 12.37 2.28 -21.35
C ASN A 142 11.04 1.61 -21.77
N ILE A 143 10.28 1.06 -20.81
CA ILE A 143 9.04 0.31 -21.10
C ILE A 143 7.79 1.20 -21.19
N GLY A 144 7.86 2.49 -20.90
CA GLY A 144 6.70 3.38 -20.89
C GLY A 144 5.80 3.30 -22.14
N HIS A 145 6.35 2.87 -23.29
CA HIS A 145 5.62 2.59 -24.49
C HIS A 145 4.99 1.18 -24.55
N PHE A 146 5.57 0.19 -23.85
CA PHE A 146 5.11 -1.21 -23.84
C PHE A 146 3.97 -1.48 -22.85
N CYS A 147 3.81 -0.64 -21.83
CA CYS A 147 2.73 -0.81 -20.83
C CYS A 147 1.31 -0.66 -21.37
N ARG A 148 1.16 -0.42 -22.68
CA ARG A 148 -0.14 -0.26 -23.36
C ARG A 148 -0.71 -1.57 -23.91
N THR A 149 0.04 -2.67 -23.93
CA THR A 149 -0.49 -3.95 -24.41
C THR A 149 -1.46 -4.57 -23.40
N LYS A 150 -2.52 -5.23 -23.89
CA LYS A 150 -3.50 -5.94 -23.04
C LYS A 150 -2.82 -6.89 -22.05
N THR A 151 -1.79 -7.62 -22.47
CA THR A 151 -1.04 -8.55 -21.63
C THR A 151 -0.33 -7.82 -20.47
N MET A 152 0.29 -6.68 -20.70
CA MET A 152 0.96 -5.92 -19.65
C MET A 152 -0.02 -5.24 -18.69
N GLN A 153 -1.19 -4.88 -19.17
CA GLN A 153 -2.27 -4.37 -18.33
C GLN A 153 -2.84 -5.48 -17.44
N LEU A 154 -3.02 -6.70 -17.99
CA LEU A 154 -3.47 -7.87 -17.23
C LEU A 154 -2.61 -8.17 -16.00
N PHE A 155 -1.30 -7.97 -16.08
CA PHE A 155 -0.34 -8.17 -14.97
C PHE A 155 0.04 -6.88 -14.26
N SER A 156 -0.61 -5.76 -14.55
CA SER A 156 -0.26 -4.44 -13.96
C SER A 156 1.25 -4.15 -13.97
N VAL A 157 1.97 -4.56 -15.02
CA VAL A 157 3.45 -4.54 -15.11
C VAL A 157 4.04 -3.18 -14.76
N GLY A 158 3.36 -2.08 -15.14
CA GLY A 158 3.76 -0.74 -14.76
C GLY A 158 3.83 -0.53 -13.25
N CYS A 159 2.87 -1.06 -12.51
CA CYS A 159 2.86 -1.01 -11.04
C CYS A 159 3.93 -1.93 -10.44
N TYR A 160 4.11 -3.15 -11.00
CA TYR A 160 5.15 -4.06 -10.57
C TYR A 160 6.53 -3.41 -10.61
N VAL A 161 6.92 -2.85 -11.76
CA VAL A 161 8.24 -2.20 -11.93
C VAL A 161 8.40 -0.98 -11.03
N LYS A 162 7.33 -0.17 -10.89
CA LYS A 162 7.33 1.03 -10.07
C LYS A 162 7.50 0.75 -8.58
N TYR A 163 6.93 -0.35 -8.07
CA TYR A 163 6.86 -0.60 -6.63
C TYR A 163 7.84 -1.67 -6.13
N TYR A 164 8.48 -2.43 -6.99
CA TYR A 164 9.43 -3.47 -6.62
C TYR A 164 10.57 -2.95 -5.72
N ILE A 165 11.12 -1.77 -6.02
CA ILE A 165 12.21 -1.17 -5.25
C ILE A 165 11.85 -0.92 -3.79
N TYR A 166 10.61 -0.52 -3.50
CA TYR A 166 10.16 -0.28 -2.12
C TYR A 166 9.99 -1.58 -1.34
N PHE A 167 9.57 -2.64 -1.99
CA PHE A 167 9.50 -3.97 -1.39
C PHE A 167 10.90 -4.46 -1.01
N ILE A 168 11.89 -4.33 -1.89
CA ILE A 168 13.28 -4.67 -1.59
C ILE A 168 13.84 -3.79 -0.47
N ALA A 169 13.55 -2.50 -0.45
CA ALA A 169 13.92 -1.62 0.67
C ALA A 169 13.38 -2.13 2.01
N GLY A 170 12.13 -2.62 2.04
CA GLY A 170 11.56 -3.26 3.24
C GLY A 170 12.31 -4.50 3.68
N ILE A 171 12.73 -5.37 2.75
CA ILE A 171 13.56 -6.55 3.03
C ILE A 171 14.90 -6.13 3.64
N ILE A 172 15.58 -5.13 3.06
CA ILE A 172 16.89 -4.65 3.51
C ILE A 172 16.79 -4.12 4.95
N VAL A 173 15.79 -3.30 5.22
CA VAL A 173 15.55 -2.74 6.56
C VAL A 173 15.29 -3.87 7.57
N ARG A 174 14.47 -4.85 7.23
CA ARG A 174 14.22 -6.00 8.12
C ARG A 174 15.46 -6.84 8.36
N CYS A 175 16.28 -7.02 7.35
CA CYS A 175 17.56 -7.77 7.43
C CYS A 175 18.59 -7.04 8.28
N LYS A 176 18.66 -5.71 8.22
CA LYS A 176 19.61 -4.84 8.94
C LYS A 176 18.92 -4.02 10.04
N MET A 177 18.01 -4.66 10.78
CA MET A 177 17.13 -3.97 11.73
C MET A 177 17.90 -3.20 12.80
N ASP A 178 19.00 -3.78 13.32
CA ASP A 178 19.81 -3.12 14.36
C ASP A 178 20.47 -1.82 13.85
N THR A 179 20.96 -1.83 12.62
CA THR A 179 21.52 -0.64 11.97
C THR A 179 20.43 0.40 11.72
N PHE A 180 19.24 -0.05 11.31
CA PHE A 180 18.10 0.81 11.06
C PHE A 180 17.58 1.43 12.38
N HIS A 181 17.56 0.70 13.48
CA HIS A 181 17.20 1.24 14.81
C HIS A 181 18.13 2.37 15.21
N LYS A 182 19.44 2.21 15.09
CA LYS A 182 20.40 3.28 15.40
C LYS A 182 20.19 4.55 14.58
N LEU A 183 19.80 4.39 13.31
CA LEU A 183 19.44 5.52 12.44
C LEU A 183 18.15 6.20 12.89
N ILE A 184 17.12 5.42 13.26
CA ILE A 184 15.82 5.94 13.71
C ILE A 184 15.94 6.67 15.05
N GLU A 185 16.82 6.28 15.95
CA GLU A 185 17.03 6.94 17.25
C GLU A 185 17.50 8.38 17.10
N ASN A 186 18.07 8.75 15.96
CA ASN A 186 18.53 10.09 15.70
C ASN A 186 17.41 10.99 15.12
N LYS A 187 16.77 11.77 16.01
CA LYS A 187 15.70 12.70 15.65
C LYS A 187 16.10 13.74 14.59
N TYR A 188 17.37 14.14 14.56
CA TYR A 188 17.87 15.13 13.58
C TYR A 188 17.95 14.51 12.17
N VAL A 189 18.37 13.24 12.08
CA VAL A 189 18.35 12.50 10.80
C VAL A 189 16.91 12.37 10.31
N THR A 190 15.98 12.03 11.18
CA THR A 190 14.56 11.91 10.82
C THR A 190 13.97 13.23 10.34
N LEU A 191 14.27 14.34 11.04
CA LEU A 191 13.83 15.66 10.62
C LEU A 191 14.44 16.05 9.25
N LEU A 192 15.73 15.81 9.05
CA LEU A 192 16.39 16.05 7.76
C LEU A 192 15.72 15.25 6.63
N LEU A 193 15.47 13.97 6.84
CA LEU A 193 14.83 13.12 5.84
C LEU A 193 13.39 13.54 5.57
N PHE A 194 12.65 14.00 6.58
CA PHE A 194 11.31 14.55 6.38
C PHE A 194 11.33 15.82 5.54
N VAL A 195 12.25 16.73 5.83
CA VAL A 195 12.46 17.96 5.04
C VAL A 195 12.84 17.61 3.59
N LEU A 196 13.76 16.67 3.41
CA LEU A 196 14.13 16.17 2.07
C LEU A 196 12.95 15.54 1.33
N ALA A 197 12.09 14.79 2.01
CA ALA A 197 10.90 14.19 1.40
C ALA A 197 9.95 15.23 0.79
N ILE A 198 9.87 16.41 1.41
CA ILE A 198 9.02 17.51 0.94
C ILE A 198 9.74 18.33 -0.13
N ILE A 199 11.01 18.70 0.11
CA ILE A 199 11.74 19.66 -0.74
C ILE A 199 12.19 19.04 -2.07
N LEU A 200 12.65 17.78 -2.09
CA LEU A 200 13.19 17.17 -3.30
C LEU A 200 12.23 17.20 -4.51
N PRO A 201 10.92 16.93 -4.36
CA PRO A 201 9.99 17.04 -5.48
C PRO A 201 9.77 18.45 -6.02
N TYR A 202 10.06 19.48 -5.19
CA TYR A 202 9.93 20.89 -5.59
C TYR A 202 11.16 21.41 -6.34
N ILE A 203 12.36 21.04 -5.87
CA ILE A 203 13.62 21.55 -6.46
C ILE A 203 13.92 20.88 -7.81
N PHE A 204 13.55 19.61 -7.95
CA PHE A 204 13.92 18.85 -9.13
C PHE A 204 12.70 18.55 -10.02
N PRO A 205 12.89 18.52 -11.34
CA PRO A 205 11.80 18.27 -12.27
C PRO A 205 11.08 16.95 -11.97
N LYS A 206 9.76 16.95 -12.09
CA LYS A 206 8.86 15.80 -11.78
C LYS A 206 9.20 14.49 -12.52
N TYR A 207 10.07 14.54 -13.50
CA TYR A 207 10.44 13.39 -14.36
C TYR A 207 11.71 12.65 -13.91
N ASN A 208 12.44 13.15 -12.89
CA ASN A 208 13.60 12.43 -12.40
C ASN A 208 13.18 11.30 -11.44
N MET A 209 13.13 10.08 -11.98
CA MET A 209 12.67 8.90 -11.26
C MET A 209 13.49 8.61 -10.00
N THR A 210 14.79 8.84 -10.04
CA THR A 210 15.70 8.63 -8.89
C THR A 210 15.32 9.54 -7.73
N ILE A 211 15.04 10.80 -7.99
CA ILE A 211 14.65 11.79 -6.98
C ILE A 211 13.28 11.44 -6.38
N ILE A 212 12.34 11.02 -7.22
CA ILE A 212 11.03 10.57 -6.78
C ILE A 212 11.16 9.35 -5.85
N ILE A 213 11.99 8.38 -6.19
CA ILE A 213 12.24 7.20 -5.35
C ILE A 213 12.87 7.62 -4.02
N LEU A 214 13.90 8.47 -4.06
CA LEU A 214 14.60 8.96 -2.88
C LEU A 214 13.66 9.72 -1.93
N SER A 215 12.88 10.66 -2.45
CA SER A 215 11.89 11.42 -1.67
C SER A 215 10.88 10.48 -0.97
N ARG A 216 10.38 9.48 -1.68
CA ARG A 216 9.44 8.50 -1.11
C ARG A 216 10.09 7.63 -0.04
N LEU A 217 11.34 7.21 -0.21
CA LEU A 217 12.08 6.47 0.82
C LEU A 217 12.34 7.33 2.06
N CYS A 218 12.68 8.59 1.88
CA CYS A 218 12.81 9.54 2.99
C CYS A 218 11.47 9.70 3.76
N CYS A 219 10.36 9.80 3.02
CA CYS A 219 9.03 9.87 3.62
C CYS A 219 8.69 8.58 4.41
N ILE A 220 8.93 7.40 3.82
CA ILE A 220 8.69 6.10 4.48
C ILE A 220 9.47 6.00 5.79
N TYR A 221 10.74 6.40 5.78
CA TYR A 221 11.60 6.41 6.97
C TYR A 221 11.00 7.32 8.06
N SER A 222 10.61 8.53 7.72
CA SER A 222 10.02 9.50 8.65
C SER A 222 8.70 9.02 9.25
N VAL A 223 7.84 8.42 8.40
CA VAL A 223 6.58 7.79 8.84
C VAL A 223 6.86 6.62 9.79
N PHE A 224 7.87 5.79 9.51
CA PHE A 224 8.23 4.66 10.36
C PHE A 224 8.71 5.13 11.73
N TYR A 225 9.53 6.17 11.81
CA TYR A 225 9.96 6.80 13.05
C TYR A 225 8.78 7.33 13.87
N PHE A 226 7.91 8.13 13.24
CA PHE A 226 6.75 8.72 13.88
C PHE A 226 5.83 7.64 14.50
N PHE A 227 5.54 6.60 13.73
CA PHE A 227 4.69 5.52 14.22
C PHE A 227 5.35 4.69 15.32
N ARG A 228 6.67 4.50 15.30
CA ARG A 228 7.37 3.82 16.39
C ARG A 228 7.18 4.57 17.71
N GLU A 229 7.52 5.84 17.75
CA GLU A 229 7.38 6.69 18.96
C GLU A 229 5.93 6.71 19.47
N PHE A 230 4.98 6.76 18.54
CA PHE A 230 3.56 6.83 18.86
C PHE A 230 3.01 5.52 19.42
N PHE A 231 3.53 4.37 18.97
CA PHE A 231 3.05 3.04 19.38
C PHE A 231 3.75 2.45 20.58
N GLU A 232 4.81 3.05 21.08
CA GLU A 232 5.41 2.67 22.37
C GLU A 232 4.46 2.95 23.54
N THR A 233 3.44 3.78 23.34
CA THR A 233 2.39 4.03 24.33
C THR A 233 1.20 3.07 24.15
N ASN A 234 0.95 2.20 25.13
CA ASN A 234 -0.23 1.32 25.18
C ASN A 234 -1.51 2.11 25.48
N ASN A 235 -2.00 2.89 24.54
CA ASN A 235 -3.25 3.61 24.67
C ASN A 235 -4.36 3.02 23.75
N LYS A 236 -5.63 3.40 24.01
CA LYS A 236 -6.80 2.91 23.23
C LYS A 236 -6.68 3.24 21.74
N PHE A 237 -6.03 4.35 21.40
CA PHE A 237 -5.84 4.76 20.01
C PHE A 237 -4.84 3.85 19.29
N SER A 238 -3.70 3.54 19.92
CA SER A 238 -2.71 2.58 19.43
C SER A 238 -3.34 1.19 19.19
N LEU A 239 -4.20 0.74 20.11
CA LEU A 239 -4.92 -0.53 19.98
C LEU A 239 -5.89 -0.50 18.78
N GLY A 240 -6.61 0.60 18.57
CA GLY A 240 -7.49 0.79 17.43
C GLY A 240 -6.74 0.72 16.08
N LEU A 241 -5.63 1.45 15.97
CA LEU A 241 -4.77 1.43 14.78
C LEU A 241 -4.15 0.05 14.54
N SER A 242 -3.72 -0.63 15.59
CA SER A 242 -3.22 -2.02 15.50
C SER A 242 -4.29 -2.98 15.00
N THR A 243 -5.55 -2.77 15.42
CA THR A 243 -6.69 -3.57 14.93
C THR A 243 -6.92 -3.35 13.43
N ILE A 244 -6.93 -2.10 12.96
CA ILE A 244 -7.01 -1.77 11.52
C ILE A 244 -5.82 -2.39 10.77
N GLY A 245 -4.61 -2.33 11.34
CA GLY A 245 -3.41 -2.93 10.76
C GLY A 245 -3.51 -4.44 10.56
N ARG A 246 -4.08 -5.15 11.52
CA ARG A 246 -4.28 -6.63 11.45
C ARG A 246 -5.32 -7.03 10.40
N HIS A 247 -6.31 -6.18 10.15
CA HIS A 247 -7.39 -6.41 9.19
C HIS A 247 -7.20 -5.69 7.85
N THR A 248 -5.97 -5.36 7.50
CA THR A 248 -5.66 -4.58 6.29
C THR A 248 -6.18 -5.23 5.01
N LEU A 249 -6.06 -6.55 4.88
CA LEU A 249 -6.47 -7.26 3.67
C LEU A 249 -8.00 -7.29 3.52
N GLU A 250 -8.70 -7.56 4.61
CA GLU A 250 -10.17 -7.59 4.62
C GLU A 250 -10.76 -6.19 4.35
N ILE A 251 -10.17 -5.15 4.95
CA ILE A 251 -10.55 -3.77 4.67
C ILE A 251 -10.29 -3.44 3.20
N TYR A 252 -9.14 -3.87 2.64
CA TYR A 252 -8.81 -3.66 1.24
C TYR A 252 -9.85 -4.29 0.30
N PHE A 253 -10.36 -5.46 0.62
CA PHE A 253 -11.37 -6.13 -0.19
C PHE A 253 -12.76 -5.49 -0.07
N LEU A 254 -13.14 -5.01 1.10
CA LEU A 254 -14.51 -4.57 1.38
C LEU A 254 -14.74 -3.09 1.17
N HIS A 255 -13.73 -2.23 1.31
CA HIS A 255 -13.96 -0.78 1.30
C HIS A 255 -14.57 -0.27 -0.01
N TYR A 256 -14.26 -0.88 -1.16
CA TYR A 256 -14.85 -0.49 -2.45
C TYR A 256 -16.38 -0.65 -2.49
N PHE A 257 -16.94 -1.64 -1.79
CA PHE A 257 -18.38 -1.83 -1.69
C PHE A 257 -19.07 -0.78 -0.81
N LEU A 258 -18.33 -0.07 0.02
CA LEU A 258 -18.81 0.98 0.92
C LEU A 258 -18.55 2.39 0.39
N LEU A 259 -17.83 2.53 -0.73
CA LEU A 259 -17.54 3.81 -1.35
C LEU A 259 -18.68 4.26 -2.27
N PHE A 260 -19.76 4.73 -1.66
CA PHE A 260 -20.86 5.42 -2.35
C PHE A 260 -20.75 6.94 -2.17
N ARG A 261 -21.38 7.70 -3.07
CA ARG A 261 -21.42 9.16 -2.94
C ARG A 261 -22.05 9.57 -1.61
N MET A 262 -21.43 10.53 -0.92
CA MET A 262 -21.82 11.00 0.41
C MET A 262 -22.24 12.48 0.36
N PRO A 263 -23.39 12.82 -0.24
CA PRO A 263 -23.80 14.22 -0.48
C PRO A 263 -23.97 15.02 0.81
N HIS A 264 -24.41 14.38 1.90
CA HIS A 264 -24.53 15.06 3.20
C HIS A 264 -23.15 15.47 3.77
N ILE A 265 -22.14 14.58 3.67
CA ILE A 265 -20.79 14.92 4.13
C ILE A 265 -20.21 16.02 3.24
N GLN A 266 -20.46 15.97 1.95
CA GLN A 266 -20.03 17.00 1.02
C GLN A 266 -20.70 18.35 1.31
N SER A 267 -21.99 18.39 1.65
CA SER A 267 -22.66 19.63 2.05
C SER A 267 -22.12 20.20 3.36
N ILE A 268 -21.81 19.36 4.35
CA ILE A 268 -21.15 19.77 5.58
C ILE A 268 -19.77 20.36 5.29
N PHE A 269 -18.99 19.70 4.44
CA PHE A 269 -17.68 20.20 4.03
C PHE A 269 -17.79 21.57 3.36
N ASN A 270 -18.68 21.71 2.39
CA ASN A 270 -18.93 22.99 1.70
C ASN A 270 -19.42 24.08 2.66
N SER A 271 -20.29 23.76 3.63
CA SER A 271 -20.75 24.73 4.62
C SER A 271 -19.62 25.22 5.52
N LEU A 272 -18.73 24.32 5.96
CA LEU A 272 -17.56 24.67 6.78
C LEU A 272 -16.57 25.54 6.01
N LEU A 273 -16.39 25.31 4.72
CA LEU A 273 -15.50 26.13 3.88
C LEU A 273 -16.08 27.52 3.59
N ASN A 274 -17.41 27.62 3.48
CA ASN A 274 -18.10 28.90 3.26
C ASN A 274 -18.23 29.74 4.54
N ASP A 275 -17.97 29.14 5.71
CA ASP A 275 -18.00 29.85 6.98
C ASP A 275 -16.76 30.78 7.10
N LYS A 276 -16.99 32.08 7.38
CA LYS A 276 -15.92 33.11 7.43
C LYS A 276 -14.80 32.79 8.41
N CYS A 277 -15.04 31.91 9.39
CA CYS A 277 -14.03 31.46 10.35
C CYS A 277 -12.94 30.58 9.73
N PHE A 278 -13.21 29.94 8.59
CA PHE A 278 -12.29 29.00 7.92
C PHE A 278 -11.84 29.51 6.54
N TYR A 279 -11.86 30.83 6.32
CA TYR A 279 -11.51 31.42 5.04
C TYR A 279 -9.98 31.39 4.81
N GLY A 280 -9.56 30.55 3.85
CA GLY A 280 -8.21 30.54 3.30
C GLY A 280 -7.70 29.13 2.92
N PRO A 281 -6.76 29.03 1.97
CA PRO A 281 -6.22 27.76 1.50
C PRO A 281 -5.59 26.89 2.61
N SER A 282 -5.21 27.52 3.73
CA SER A 282 -4.65 26.83 4.89
C SER A 282 -5.69 26.15 5.78
N ALA A 283 -6.96 26.55 5.73
CA ALA A 283 -8.03 25.92 6.50
C ALA A 283 -8.68 24.74 5.74
N GLU A 284 -8.73 24.83 4.42
CA GLU A 284 -9.34 23.80 3.57
C GLU A 284 -8.70 22.44 3.75
N TRP A 285 -7.37 22.36 3.72
CA TRP A 285 -6.65 21.11 3.88
C TRP A 285 -6.83 20.50 5.28
N PHE A 286 -7.00 21.34 6.31
CA PHE A 286 -7.19 20.86 7.67
C PHE A 286 -8.59 20.26 7.83
N VAL A 287 -9.62 20.94 7.33
CA VAL A 287 -11.02 20.45 7.33
C VAL A 287 -11.10 19.15 6.53
N GLU A 288 -10.50 19.11 5.33
CA GLU A 288 -10.43 17.91 4.51
C GLU A 288 -9.76 16.76 5.28
N LEU A 289 -8.57 17.02 5.86
CA LEU A 289 -7.85 16.01 6.62
C LEU A 289 -8.69 15.45 7.76
N VAL A 290 -9.29 16.30 8.57
CA VAL A 290 -10.07 15.87 9.74
C VAL A 290 -11.31 15.08 9.33
N ILE A 291 -12.13 15.61 8.43
CA ILE A 291 -13.37 14.95 8.01
C ILE A 291 -13.08 13.62 7.34
N VAL A 292 -12.16 13.62 6.35
CA VAL A 292 -11.87 12.42 5.58
C VAL A 292 -11.14 11.37 6.42
N CYS A 293 -10.29 11.77 7.39
CA CYS A 293 -9.70 10.81 8.34
C CYS A 293 -10.75 10.16 9.23
N VAL A 294 -11.71 10.94 9.77
CA VAL A 294 -12.80 10.39 10.61
C VAL A 294 -13.64 9.40 9.80
N VAL A 295 -14.06 9.77 8.59
CA VAL A 295 -14.82 8.88 7.69
C VAL A 295 -14.00 7.64 7.34
N SER A 296 -12.70 7.79 7.07
CA SER A 296 -11.79 6.67 6.75
C SER A 296 -11.70 5.67 7.89
N VAL A 297 -11.55 6.14 9.12
CA VAL A 297 -11.49 5.29 10.32
C VAL A 297 -12.82 4.57 10.52
N PHE A 298 -13.93 5.29 10.38
CA PHE A 298 -15.28 4.71 10.46
C PHE A 298 -15.47 3.60 9.43
N LEU A 299 -15.13 3.85 8.14
CA LEU A 299 -15.22 2.85 7.08
C LEU A 299 -14.32 1.63 7.35
N CYS A 300 -13.11 1.83 7.90
CA CYS A 300 -12.25 0.73 8.27
C CYS A 300 -12.92 -0.17 9.33
N PHE A 301 -13.53 0.41 10.36
CA PHE A 301 -14.25 -0.38 11.38
C PHE A 301 -15.54 -1.01 10.84
N ALA A 302 -16.27 -0.34 9.94
CA ALA A 302 -17.41 -0.92 9.25
C ALA A 302 -17.01 -2.17 8.44
N CYS A 303 -15.90 -2.11 7.68
CA CYS A 303 -15.34 -3.28 6.99
C CYS A 303 -15.01 -4.43 7.96
N ILE A 304 -14.42 -4.13 9.12
CA ILE A 304 -14.11 -5.13 10.16
C ILE A 304 -15.42 -5.75 10.71
N GLY A 305 -16.46 -4.95 10.89
CA GLY A 305 -17.78 -5.41 11.29
C GLY A 305 -18.40 -6.37 10.28
N ILE A 306 -18.40 -5.99 8.99
CA ILE A 306 -18.88 -6.82 7.90
C ILE A 306 -18.08 -8.14 7.82
N LYS A 307 -16.75 -8.06 7.94
CA LYS A 307 -15.90 -9.26 7.99
C LYS A 307 -16.32 -10.21 9.11
N LYS A 308 -16.66 -9.71 10.30
CA LYS A 308 -17.13 -10.54 11.41
C LYS A 308 -18.44 -11.25 11.08
N ILE A 309 -19.38 -10.55 10.42
CA ILE A 309 -20.65 -11.15 9.97
C ILE A 309 -20.40 -12.26 8.94
N ILE A 310 -19.59 -11.98 7.90
CA ILE A 310 -19.24 -12.97 6.87
C ILE A 310 -18.51 -14.17 7.49
N SER A 311 -17.71 -13.95 8.54
CA SER A 311 -16.99 -15.03 9.23
C SER A 311 -17.89 -16.02 9.98
N ALA A 312 -19.17 -15.74 10.16
CA ALA A 312 -20.17 -16.70 10.63
C ALA A 312 -20.43 -17.82 9.61
N PHE A 313 -20.06 -17.58 8.33
CA PHE A 313 -20.22 -18.54 7.23
C PHE A 313 -18.84 -19.02 6.76
N PRO A 314 -18.30 -20.15 7.27
CA PRO A 314 -16.91 -20.55 7.06
C PRO A 314 -16.47 -20.65 5.60
N ILE A 315 -17.32 -21.23 4.73
CA ILE A 315 -17.01 -21.38 3.30
C ILE A 315 -16.90 -20.02 2.62
N ILE A 316 -17.87 -19.13 2.85
CA ILE A 316 -17.88 -17.79 2.26
C ILE A 316 -16.68 -16.98 2.78
N SER A 317 -16.41 -17.09 4.07
CA SER A 317 -15.26 -16.41 4.70
C SER A 317 -13.93 -16.86 4.11
N GLU A 318 -13.75 -18.16 3.84
CA GLU A 318 -12.53 -18.68 3.22
C GLU A 318 -12.38 -18.20 1.77
N LEU A 319 -13.45 -18.16 1.02
CA LEU A 319 -13.45 -17.65 -0.35
C LEU A 319 -13.14 -16.15 -0.42
N CYS A 320 -13.75 -15.37 0.47
CA CYS A 320 -13.61 -13.89 0.46
C CYS A 320 -12.34 -13.38 1.12
N PHE A 321 -11.79 -14.08 2.11
CA PHE A 321 -10.68 -13.59 2.94
C PHE A 321 -9.52 -14.60 3.06
N GLY A 322 -9.63 -15.76 2.44
CA GLY A 322 -8.67 -16.85 2.56
C GLY A 322 -8.78 -17.62 3.89
N PRO A 323 -7.92 -18.64 4.06
CA PRO A 323 -7.94 -19.50 5.24
C PRO A 323 -7.76 -18.70 6.52
N GLN A 324 -8.74 -18.75 7.40
CA GLN A 324 -8.67 -18.09 8.71
C GLN A 324 -7.77 -18.91 9.65
N LYS A 325 -6.87 -18.25 10.36
CA LYS A 325 -6.13 -18.92 11.43
C LYS A 325 -7.13 -19.26 12.55
N LYS A 326 -7.26 -20.55 12.84
CA LYS A 326 -7.93 -21.02 14.03
C LYS A 326 -7.15 -20.58 15.27
#